data_b9b22464f33fbd21be83ff9065c7d480
#
_entry.id   b9b22464f33fbd21be83ff9065c7d480
#
_cell.length_a   1.000
_cell.length_b   1.000
_cell.length_c   1.000
_cell.angle_alpha   90.00
_cell.angle_beta   90.00
_cell.angle_gamma   90.00
#
_symmetry.space_group_name_H-M   'P 1'
#
loop_
_entity.id
_entity.type
_entity.pdbx_description
1 polymer ?
#
loop_
_entity_poly.entity_id
_entity_poly.type
_entity_poly.pdbx_seq_one_letter_code
_entity_poly.pdbx_strand_id
1 'polypeptide(L)'
;LSTLVLEFIGIYVRKLSKDIKNEKYALTNDEKFGKVALQKAPTSWVRSTCGYCGVGCGVYIGVKDTKPVYTKGDPEHPVNQGTLCPKGLSEHEMVQSSNRFTTPMIKKNAQLVSSSWDEVFKNTSDKFKQIQAKYGNTAIGVISTGQLLTEEFYSIGKFVQLGLKTNNYCGNTTLCMASAVMGYKQTFGSDGPIGAYEDFSHADVIMLIGANIADNHPILKLHIAKNQKITGKKPTIIVIDPRFSKTANMADIYVPINPRSDLALINGLCYIILEQGWENEKFINERTSGYKEFKKHIFENYKPQDVANITGIDIKDLYELARIYANAPKAMSAWTMGVNQSSIGTDTVSSICNLALITGNIGRQGATALSITGQCNAMGTRETGFTSSLPGYRNFASSYDREEYATLVNVPVDDVPTKRGYSYPQIIDAIESGEIKALWVVATNPLVSFPDQNRLKKALDKLEFLVVQDAFKSETSLIADIVFSAATWSEKEGTYTNSERRCNYAKKAVEPLGNTKSDFDIIL
;
A
#
# COMPACT_ATOMS: atom_id res chain seq x y z
N LEU A 1 -29.13 -28.63 36.01
CA LEU A 1 -28.29 -28.12 34.87
C LEU A 1 -28.75 -28.64 33.51
N SER A 2 -29.27 -29.88 33.39
CA SER A 2 -29.71 -30.47 32.10
C SER A 2 -30.99 -29.81 31.53
N THR A 3 -31.92 -29.44 32.38
CA THR A 3 -33.24 -28.89 31.98
C THR A 3 -33.10 -27.45 31.44
N LEU A 4 -32.27 -26.63 32.09
CA LEU A 4 -31.97 -25.25 31.65
C LEU A 4 -31.22 -25.20 30.31
N VAL A 5 -30.30 -26.16 30.07
CA VAL A 5 -29.57 -26.24 28.81
C VAL A 5 -30.51 -26.66 27.65
N LEU A 6 -31.44 -27.60 27.93
CA LEU A 6 -32.43 -28.00 26.94
C LEU A 6 -33.46 -26.91 26.61
N GLU A 7 -33.84 -26.09 27.60
CA GLU A 7 -34.69 -24.91 27.36
C GLU A 7 -33.97 -23.83 26.55
N PHE A 8 -32.67 -23.58 26.83
CA PHE A 8 -31.86 -22.63 26.08
C PHE A 8 -31.68 -23.06 24.62
N ILE A 9 -31.39 -24.34 24.40
CA ILE A 9 -31.30 -24.93 23.04
C ILE A 9 -32.66 -24.85 22.35
N GLY A 10 -33.75 -25.18 23.04
CA GLY A 10 -35.12 -25.09 22.52
C GLY A 10 -35.54 -23.66 22.11
N ILE A 11 -35.11 -22.63 22.90
CA ILE A 11 -35.33 -21.21 22.56
C ILE A 11 -34.50 -20.81 21.37
N TYR A 12 -33.25 -21.25 21.28
CA TYR A 12 -32.34 -20.95 20.16
C TYR A 12 -32.86 -21.59 18.85
N VAL A 13 -33.27 -22.85 18.90
CA VAL A 13 -33.86 -23.57 17.76
C VAL A 13 -35.15 -22.94 17.31
N ARG A 14 -36.04 -22.50 18.24
CA ARG A 14 -37.28 -21.79 17.91
C ARG A 14 -37.01 -20.42 17.30
N LYS A 15 -35.98 -19.69 17.77
CA LYS A 15 -35.54 -18.42 17.20
C LYS A 15 -34.99 -18.62 15.79
N LEU A 16 -34.12 -19.61 15.60
CA LEU A 16 -33.60 -19.99 14.28
C LEU A 16 -34.71 -20.40 13.31
N SER A 17 -35.67 -21.23 13.76
CA SER A 17 -36.80 -21.64 12.93
C SER A 17 -37.72 -20.49 12.55
N LYS A 18 -37.89 -19.49 13.44
CA LYS A 18 -38.68 -18.29 13.17
C LYS A 18 -37.94 -17.34 12.20
N ASP A 19 -36.61 -17.22 12.34
CA ASP A 19 -35.78 -16.45 11.43
C ASP A 19 -35.68 -17.10 10.03
N ILE A 20 -35.69 -18.43 9.95
CA ILE A 20 -35.77 -19.19 8.70
C ILE A 20 -37.15 -19.01 8.03
N LYS A 21 -38.24 -19.06 8.81
CA LYS A 21 -39.59 -18.79 8.31
C LYS A 21 -39.77 -17.34 7.83
N ASN A 22 -39.02 -16.40 8.36
CA ASN A 22 -39.04 -14.99 7.94
C ASN A 22 -38.08 -14.69 6.76
N GLU A 23 -37.62 -15.72 6.05
CA GLU A 23 -36.70 -15.60 4.89
C GLU A 23 -35.37 -14.91 5.18
N LYS A 24 -35.06 -14.66 6.45
CA LYS A 24 -33.82 -13.96 6.83
C LYS A 24 -32.55 -14.66 6.34
N TYR A 25 -32.59 -16.00 6.25
CA TYR A 25 -31.49 -16.84 5.75
C TYR A 25 -31.85 -17.57 4.45
N ALA A 26 -32.95 -17.16 3.80
CA ALA A 26 -33.33 -17.75 2.53
C ALA A 26 -32.26 -17.46 1.47
N LEU A 27 -31.98 -18.49 0.68
CA LEU A 27 -31.02 -18.41 -0.43
C LEU A 27 -31.78 -18.49 -1.75
N THR A 28 -31.29 -17.77 -2.74
CA THR A 28 -31.70 -17.92 -4.14
C THR A 28 -30.48 -18.32 -4.98
N ASN A 29 -30.74 -18.86 -6.17
CA ASN A 29 -29.66 -19.16 -7.11
C ASN A 29 -29.39 -17.94 -8.00
N ASP A 30 -28.14 -17.50 -7.99
CA ASP A 30 -27.58 -16.56 -8.94
C ASP A 30 -26.91 -17.36 -10.07
N GLU A 31 -27.14 -16.98 -11.32
CA GLU A 31 -26.63 -17.71 -12.49
C GLU A 31 -25.09 -17.77 -12.53
N LYS A 32 -24.42 -16.72 -12.01
CA LYS A 32 -22.97 -16.60 -12.06
C LYS A 32 -22.28 -17.15 -10.81
N PHE A 33 -22.85 -16.91 -9.63
CA PHE A 33 -22.20 -17.19 -8.35
C PHE A 33 -22.92 -18.23 -7.48
N GLY A 34 -23.93 -18.89 -8.02
CA GLY A 34 -24.68 -19.91 -7.30
C GLY A 34 -25.51 -19.33 -6.16
N LYS A 35 -25.44 -19.92 -4.96
CA LYS A 35 -26.29 -19.48 -3.85
C LYS A 35 -25.88 -18.14 -3.27
N VAL A 36 -26.83 -17.19 -3.25
CA VAL A 36 -26.71 -15.87 -2.61
C VAL A 36 -27.91 -15.64 -1.68
N ALA A 37 -27.76 -14.76 -0.69
CA ALA A 37 -28.88 -14.43 0.20
C ALA A 37 -30.01 -13.73 -0.59
N LEU A 38 -31.25 -14.24 -0.47
CA LEU A 38 -32.39 -13.74 -1.21
C LEU A 38 -32.62 -12.24 -1.01
N GLN A 39 -32.52 -11.77 0.22
CA GLN A 39 -32.70 -10.35 0.55
C GLN A 39 -31.69 -9.42 -0.11
N LYS A 40 -30.46 -9.93 -0.33
CA LYS A 40 -29.35 -9.21 -0.95
C LYS A 40 -29.05 -9.70 -2.37
N ALA A 41 -29.95 -10.48 -2.99
CA ALA A 41 -29.74 -11.00 -4.34
C ALA A 41 -29.53 -9.84 -5.33
N PRO A 42 -28.35 -9.74 -5.97
CA PRO A 42 -28.08 -8.67 -6.91
C PRO A 42 -28.96 -8.77 -8.15
N THR A 43 -29.29 -7.63 -8.74
CA THR A 43 -29.94 -7.56 -10.05
C THR A 43 -28.94 -7.48 -11.19
N SER A 44 -27.69 -7.09 -10.87
CA SER A 44 -26.58 -7.05 -11.82
C SER A 44 -25.22 -7.23 -11.12
N TRP A 45 -24.21 -7.61 -11.91
CA TRP A 45 -22.83 -7.76 -11.45
C TRP A 45 -21.90 -6.91 -12.31
N VAL A 46 -21.04 -6.12 -11.65
CA VAL A 46 -20.03 -5.29 -12.30
C VAL A 46 -18.66 -5.85 -11.98
N ARG A 47 -17.89 -6.22 -13.01
CA ARG A 47 -16.49 -6.65 -12.87
C ARG A 47 -15.61 -5.44 -12.56
N SER A 48 -14.80 -5.53 -11.52
CA SER A 48 -13.97 -4.43 -11.01
C SER A 48 -12.73 -4.97 -10.30
N THR A 49 -12.02 -4.08 -9.60
CA THR A 49 -10.83 -4.41 -8.80
C THR A 49 -11.05 -4.02 -7.35
N CYS A 50 -10.61 -4.85 -6.39
CA CYS A 50 -10.65 -4.54 -4.96
C CYS A 50 -9.75 -3.34 -4.66
N GLY A 51 -10.28 -2.33 -4.00
CA GLY A 51 -9.58 -1.10 -3.62
C GLY A 51 -8.94 -1.14 -2.23
N TYR A 52 -8.86 -2.31 -1.57
CA TYR A 52 -8.43 -2.38 -0.18
C TYR A 52 -6.90 -2.43 -0.02
N CYS A 53 -6.21 -3.33 -0.70
CA CYS A 53 -4.77 -3.51 -0.52
C CYS A 53 -4.02 -3.79 -1.84
N GLY A 54 -2.69 -3.68 -1.77
CA GLY A 54 -1.78 -3.83 -2.90
C GLY A 54 -1.73 -5.21 -3.57
N VAL A 55 -2.52 -6.18 -3.12
CA VAL A 55 -2.68 -7.46 -3.83
C VAL A 55 -3.39 -7.29 -5.17
N GLY A 56 -4.39 -6.37 -5.25
CA GLY A 56 -5.06 -6.09 -6.52
C GLY A 56 -5.94 -7.23 -7.01
N CYS A 57 -6.81 -7.75 -6.13
CA CYS A 57 -7.75 -8.83 -6.47
C CYS A 57 -8.82 -8.36 -7.44
N GLY A 58 -9.14 -9.19 -8.45
CA GLY A 58 -10.33 -8.99 -9.28
C GLY A 58 -11.60 -9.33 -8.52
N VAL A 59 -12.62 -8.50 -8.66
CA VAL A 59 -13.90 -8.66 -7.97
C VAL A 59 -15.08 -8.49 -8.91
N TYR A 60 -16.21 -9.05 -8.50
CA TYR A 60 -17.53 -8.70 -9.00
C TYR A 60 -18.31 -8.02 -7.89
N ILE A 61 -18.83 -6.84 -8.19
CA ILE A 61 -19.67 -6.06 -7.30
C ILE A 61 -21.12 -6.33 -7.68
N GLY A 62 -21.89 -6.95 -6.78
CA GLY A 62 -23.32 -7.18 -6.93
C GLY A 62 -24.11 -5.93 -6.58
N VAL A 63 -24.95 -5.46 -7.50
CA VAL A 63 -25.75 -4.26 -7.35
C VAL A 63 -27.24 -4.63 -7.28
N LYS A 64 -27.96 -4.01 -6.34
CA LYS A 64 -29.40 -4.08 -6.20
C LYS A 64 -29.93 -2.70 -5.81
N ASP A 65 -30.98 -2.24 -6.49
CA ASP A 65 -31.60 -0.94 -6.19
C ASP A 65 -30.57 0.21 -6.09
N THR A 66 -29.68 0.29 -7.09
CA THR A 66 -28.57 1.27 -7.18
C THR A 66 -27.53 1.20 -6.05
N LYS A 67 -27.56 0.15 -5.22
CA LYS A 67 -26.65 -0.03 -4.08
C LYS A 67 -25.76 -1.25 -4.26
N PRO A 68 -24.49 -1.19 -3.88
CA PRO A 68 -23.64 -2.36 -3.84
C PRO A 68 -24.07 -3.22 -2.62
N VAL A 69 -24.39 -4.48 -2.86
CA VAL A 69 -24.92 -5.40 -1.83
C VAL A 69 -24.09 -6.65 -1.63
N TYR A 70 -23.16 -6.91 -2.57
CA TYR A 70 -22.25 -8.05 -2.53
C TYR A 70 -20.90 -7.71 -3.14
N THR A 71 -19.86 -8.41 -2.68
CA THR A 71 -18.57 -8.52 -3.36
C THR A 71 -18.19 -10.00 -3.47
N LYS A 72 -17.84 -10.45 -4.66
CA LYS A 72 -17.37 -11.82 -4.95
C LYS A 72 -16.05 -11.75 -5.71
N GLY A 73 -15.17 -12.73 -5.50
CA GLY A 73 -13.93 -12.82 -6.28
C GLY A 73 -14.19 -13.16 -7.74
N ASP A 74 -13.41 -12.57 -8.62
CA ASP A 74 -13.43 -12.90 -10.05
C ASP A 74 -12.68 -14.23 -10.31
N PRO A 75 -13.37 -15.29 -10.77
CA PRO A 75 -12.74 -16.59 -11.03
C PRO A 75 -11.68 -16.57 -12.12
N GLU A 76 -11.78 -15.63 -13.06
CA GLU A 76 -10.86 -15.51 -14.20
C GLU A 76 -9.65 -14.61 -13.88
N HIS A 77 -9.68 -13.89 -12.76
CA HIS A 77 -8.59 -12.98 -12.42
C HIS A 77 -7.35 -13.76 -11.92
N PRO A 78 -6.16 -13.53 -12.52
CA PRO A 78 -4.98 -14.35 -12.25
C PRO A 78 -4.48 -14.26 -10.80
N VAL A 79 -4.71 -13.12 -10.14
CA VAL A 79 -4.23 -12.88 -8.77
C VAL A 79 -5.00 -13.73 -7.75
N ASN A 80 -6.33 -13.70 -7.77
CA ASN A 80 -7.14 -14.28 -6.70
C ASN A 80 -8.04 -15.45 -7.13
N GLN A 81 -8.23 -15.70 -8.42
CA GLN A 81 -8.92 -16.86 -9.00
C GLN A 81 -10.23 -17.20 -8.25
N GLY A 82 -11.08 -16.22 -8.09
CA GLY A 82 -12.37 -16.34 -7.42
C GLY A 82 -12.35 -16.24 -5.90
N THR A 83 -11.19 -16.31 -5.25
CA THR A 83 -11.09 -16.22 -3.79
C THR A 83 -10.95 -14.76 -3.34
N LEU A 84 -11.60 -14.39 -2.24
CA LEU A 84 -11.41 -13.11 -1.56
C LEU A 84 -11.15 -13.31 -0.07
N CYS A 85 -10.39 -12.40 0.52
CA CYS A 85 -10.27 -12.29 1.96
C CYS A 85 -11.49 -11.58 2.57
N PRO A 86 -11.70 -11.67 3.90
CA PRO A 86 -12.84 -11.02 4.56
C PRO A 86 -12.97 -9.52 4.24
N LYS A 87 -11.84 -8.80 4.08
CA LYS A 87 -11.83 -7.37 3.75
C LYS A 87 -12.46 -7.10 2.37
N GLY A 88 -12.04 -7.84 1.34
CA GLY A 88 -12.62 -7.71 0.00
C GLY A 88 -14.08 -8.19 -0.07
N LEU A 89 -14.47 -9.20 0.73
CA LEU A 89 -15.86 -9.66 0.80
C LEU A 89 -16.79 -8.62 1.41
N SER A 90 -16.30 -7.77 2.33
CA SER A 90 -17.08 -6.74 3.02
C SER A 90 -16.91 -5.33 2.43
N GLU A 91 -16.10 -5.16 1.40
CA GLU A 91 -15.74 -3.83 0.87
C GLU A 91 -16.96 -3.02 0.41
N HIS A 92 -17.99 -3.68 -0.11
CA HIS A 92 -19.24 -3.03 -0.51
C HIS A 92 -19.98 -2.33 0.64
N GLU A 93 -19.78 -2.75 1.88
CA GLU A 93 -20.49 -2.20 3.05
C GLU A 93 -20.07 -0.76 3.36
N MET A 94 -18.83 -0.37 3.04
CA MET A 94 -18.34 0.98 3.30
C MET A 94 -19.07 2.06 2.49
N VAL A 95 -19.59 1.71 1.31
CA VAL A 95 -20.25 2.66 0.40
C VAL A 95 -21.51 3.26 1.04
N GLN A 96 -22.20 2.49 1.86
CA GLN A 96 -23.43 2.89 2.54
C GLN A 96 -23.23 3.22 4.03
N SER A 97 -21.98 3.43 4.46
CA SER A 97 -21.67 3.76 5.85
C SER A 97 -22.29 5.10 6.25
N SER A 98 -22.92 5.15 7.43
CA SER A 98 -23.45 6.39 8.01
C SER A 98 -22.37 7.41 8.38
N ASN A 99 -21.10 6.97 8.42
CA ASN A 99 -19.96 7.85 8.66
C ASN A 99 -19.47 8.59 7.39
N ARG A 100 -20.15 8.41 6.25
CA ARG A 100 -19.83 9.12 5.00
C ARG A 100 -20.28 10.60 5.05
N PHE A 101 -19.47 11.45 4.43
CA PHE A 101 -19.98 12.74 3.95
C PHE A 101 -20.85 12.50 2.70
N THR A 102 -21.96 13.19 2.61
CA THR A 102 -22.88 13.15 1.46
C THR A 102 -22.98 14.47 0.72
N THR A 103 -22.37 15.50 1.28
CA THR A 103 -22.30 16.86 0.71
C THR A 103 -20.96 17.50 1.12
N PRO A 104 -20.42 18.45 0.34
CA PRO A 104 -19.27 19.21 0.78
C PRO A 104 -19.60 20.03 2.03
N MET A 105 -18.59 20.30 2.86
CA MET A 105 -18.77 21.01 4.13
C MET A 105 -17.86 22.23 4.20
N ILE A 106 -18.34 23.24 4.92
CA ILE A 106 -17.58 24.44 5.25
C ILE A 106 -17.71 24.74 6.74
N LYS A 107 -16.63 25.20 7.36
CA LYS A 107 -16.63 25.61 8.78
C LYS A 107 -17.24 27.00 8.92
N LYS A 108 -18.34 27.12 9.67
CA LYS A 108 -18.98 28.37 10.10
C LYS A 108 -19.18 28.33 11.60
N ASN A 109 -18.73 29.37 12.32
CA ASN A 109 -18.84 29.45 13.79
C ASN A 109 -18.30 28.18 14.51
N ALA A 110 -17.10 27.74 14.11
CA ALA A 110 -16.42 26.54 14.61
C ALA A 110 -17.15 25.18 14.37
N GLN A 111 -18.19 25.16 13.55
CA GLN A 111 -18.92 23.94 13.20
C GLN A 111 -18.87 23.70 11.69
N LEU A 112 -18.70 22.44 11.27
CA LEU A 112 -18.84 22.02 9.90
C LEU A 112 -20.32 21.97 9.53
N VAL A 113 -20.71 22.74 8.51
CA VAL A 113 -22.08 22.77 7.96
C VAL A 113 -22.06 22.40 6.49
N SER A 114 -23.14 21.81 5.99
CA SER A 114 -23.30 21.50 4.56
C SER A 114 -23.21 22.75 3.70
N SER A 115 -22.60 22.62 2.53
CA SER A 115 -22.40 23.71 1.57
C SER A 115 -22.62 23.22 0.13
N SER A 116 -22.62 24.12 -0.82
CA SER A 116 -22.57 23.77 -2.24
C SER A 116 -21.14 23.62 -2.73
N TRP A 117 -20.95 22.88 -3.83
CA TRP A 117 -19.66 22.77 -4.48
C TRP A 117 -19.10 24.14 -4.92
N ASP A 118 -19.94 25.01 -5.47
CA ASP A 118 -19.54 26.35 -5.90
C ASP A 118 -19.02 27.18 -4.72
N GLU A 119 -19.70 27.12 -3.56
CA GLU A 119 -19.27 27.85 -2.36
C GLU A 119 -17.91 27.33 -1.85
N VAL A 120 -17.72 26.01 -1.73
CA VAL A 120 -16.45 25.47 -1.21
C VAL A 120 -15.30 25.65 -2.20
N PHE A 121 -15.53 25.52 -3.50
CA PHE A 121 -14.50 25.78 -4.52
C PHE A 121 -14.10 27.26 -4.54
N LYS A 122 -15.07 28.15 -4.52
CA LYS A 122 -14.80 29.58 -4.49
C LYS A 122 -14.00 29.97 -3.25
N ASN A 123 -14.42 29.54 -2.06
CA ASN A 123 -13.72 29.84 -0.81
C ASN A 123 -12.29 29.28 -0.80
N THR A 124 -12.10 28.04 -1.27
CA THR A 124 -10.77 27.42 -1.36
C THR A 124 -9.86 28.19 -2.33
N SER A 125 -10.35 28.49 -3.53
CA SER A 125 -9.60 29.25 -4.53
C SER A 125 -9.21 30.64 -4.03
N ASP A 126 -10.15 31.37 -3.45
CA ASP A 126 -9.91 32.73 -2.94
C ASP A 126 -8.87 32.66 -1.80
N LYS A 127 -8.99 31.71 -0.88
CA LYS A 127 -8.06 31.58 0.25
C LYS A 127 -6.66 31.17 -0.20
N PHE A 128 -6.54 30.23 -1.15
CA PHE A 128 -5.25 29.85 -1.72
C PHE A 128 -4.58 31.03 -2.43
N LYS A 129 -5.31 31.79 -3.25
CA LYS A 129 -4.79 33.01 -3.92
C LYS A 129 -4.33 34.07 -2.91
N GLN A 130 -5.07 34.27 -1.81
CA GLN A 130 -4.67 35.19 -0.75
C GLN A 130 -3.36 34.77 -0.09
N ILE A 131 -3.22 33.45 0.22
CA ILE A 131 -2.00 32.90 0.82
C ILE A 131 -0.82 33.00 -0.16
N GLN A 132 -1.03 32.67 -1.42
CA GLN A 132 0.00 32.81 -2.47
C GLN A 132 0.45 34.26 -2.66
N ALA A 133 -0.47 35.20 -2.69
CA ALA A 133 -0.15 36.62 -2.82
C ALA A 133 0.66 37.17 -1.63
N LYS A 134 0.38 36.65 -0.41
CA LYS A 134 1.04 37.09 0.82
C LYS A 134 2.36 36.42 1.11
N TYR A 135 2.46 35.12 0.81
CA TYR A 135 3.58 34.27 1.29
C TYR A 135 4.31 33.53 0.15
N GLY A 136 3.81 33.62 -1.08
CA GLY A 136 4.35 32.87 -2.22
C GLY A 136 3.69 31.49 -2.42
N ASN A 137 3.96 30.90 -3.58
CA ASN A 137 3.32 29.64 -3.98
C ASN A 137 3.72 28.45 -3.09
N THR A 138 4.94 28.46 -2.55
CA THR A 138 5.46 27.39 -1.68
C THR A 138 4.80 27.35 -0.31
N ALA A 139 3.99 28.36 0.05
CA ALA A 139 3.23 28.39 1.31
C ALA A 139 2.01 27.45 1.30
N ILE A 140 1.76 26.72 0.21
CA ILE A 140 0.74 25.69 0.11
C ILE A 140 1.41 24.32 0.04
N GLY A 141 1.02 23.41 0.95
CA GLY A 141 1.40 22.01 0.93
C GLY A 141 0.22 21.09 0.64
N VAL A 142 0.49 19.93 0.04
CA VAL A 142 -0.53 18.91 -0.25
C VAL A 142 -0.02 17.55 0.23
N ILE A 143 -0.85 16.85 1.01
CA ILE A 143 -0.59 15.49 1.48
C ILE A 143 -1.66 14.56 0.90
N SER A 144 -1.24 13.53 0.18
CA SER A 144 -2.11 12.56 -0.46
C SER A 144 -1.88 11.15 0.11
N THR A 145 -2.47 10.17 -0.52
CA THR A 145 -2.50 8.74 -0.15
C THR A 145 -1.92 7.86 -1.25
N GLY A 146 -1.86 6.55 -1.03
CA GLY A 146 -1.62 5.52 -2.05
C GLY A 146 -2.88 4.72 -2.43
N GLN A 147 -4.08 5.27 -2.17
CA GLN A 147 -5.35 4.56 -2.37
C GLN A 147 -6.27 5.16 -3.43
N LEU A 148 -5.88 6.27 -4.05
CA LEU A 148 -6.61 6.85 -5.18
C LEU A 148 -6.35 6.06 -6.48
N LEU A 149 -7.15 6.34 -7.50
CA LEU A 149 -6.91 5.86 -8.85
C LEU A 149 -5.68 6.55 -9.47
N THR A 150 -5.03 5.90 -10.42
CA THR A 150 -3.83 6.43 -11.09
C THR A 150 -4.12 7.78 -11.77
N GLU A 151 -5.28 7.89 -12.41
CA GLU A 151 -5.77 9.10 -13.07
C GLU A 151 -5.98 10.25 -12.08
N GLU A 152 -6.45 9.93 -10.88
CA GLU A 152 -6.65 10.91 -9.79
C GLU A 152 -5.31 11.42 -9.26
N PHE A 153 -4.31 10.55 -9.05
CA PHE A 153 -2.96 10.98 -8.68
C PHE A 153 -2.34 11.91 -9.73
N TYR A 154 -2.48 11.54 -11.01
CA TYR A 154 -1.97 12.36 -12.09
C TYR A 154 -2.61 13.75 -12.11
N SER A 155 -3.94 13.81 -11.98
CA SER A 155 -4.69 15.07 -12.01
C SER A 155 -4.35 15.96 -10.83
N ILE A 156 -4.29 15.41 -9.61
CA ILE A 156 -3.89 16.15 -8.40
C ILE A 156 -2.47 16.69 -8.57
N GLY A 157 -1.52 15.83 -8.93
CA GLY A 157 -0.13 16.21 -9.09
C GLY A 157 0.07 17.29 -10.15
N LYS A 158 -0.59 17.17 -11.30
CA LYS A 158 -0.59 18.20 -12.36
C LYS A 158 -1.19 19.52 -11.89
N PHE A 159 -2.32 19.48 -11.18
CA PHE A 159 -2.95 20.68 -10.62
C PHE A 159 -2.06 21.36 -9.58
N VAL A 160 -1.46 20.59 -8.66
CA VAL A 160 -0.55 21.15 -7.64
C VAL A 160 0.67 21.81 -8.30
N GLN A 161 1.29 21.13 -9.27
CA GLN A 161 2.51 21.61 -9.90
C GLN A 161 2.27 22.80 -10.85
N LEU A 162 1.28 22.71 -11.72
CA LEU A 162 1.02 23.69 -12.77
C LEU A 162 -0.06 24.71 -12.40
N GLY A 163 -1.07 24.33 -11.65
CA GLY A 163 -2.16 25.18 -11.20
C GLY A 163 -1.80 25.98 -9.95
N LEU A 164 -1.43 25.32 -8.87
CA LEU A 164 -0.99 25.97 -7.63
C LEU A 164 0.45 26.49 -7.70
N LYS A 165 1.23 26.05 -8.70
CA LYS A 165 2.65 26.42 -8.88
C LYS A 165 3.50 26.17 -7.63
N THR A 166 3.20 25.10 -6.92
CA THR A 166 3.99 24.59 -5.80
C THR A 166 4.45 23.16 -6.09
N ASN A 167 5.59 22.77 -5.52
CA ASN A 167 6.10 21.41 -5.61
C ASN A 167 5.98 20.66 -4.26
N ASN A 168 5.35 21.28 -3.25
CA ASN A 168 5.15 20.71 -1.92
C ASN A 168 3.98 19.72 -1.93
N TYR A 169 4.13 18.62 -2.68
CA TYR A 169 3.18 17.53 -2.80
C TYR A 169 3.85 16.21 -2.43
N CYS A 170 3.30 15.52 -1.45
CA CYS A 170 3.79 14.22 -1.05
C CYS A 170 2.65 13.30 -0.63
N GLY A 171 2.82 11.99 -0.84
CA GLY A 171 1.88 10.99 -0.38
C GLY A 171 2.32 10.30 0.91
N ASN A 172 1.36 9.73 1.64
CA ASN A 172 1.65 8.91 2.81
C ASN A 172 2.44 7.63 2.47
N THR A 173 2.57 7.30 1.19
CA THR A 173 3.47 6.24 0.68
C THR A 173 4.93 6.47 1.05
N THR A 174 5.33 7.73 1.32
CA THR A 174 6.65 8.09 1.86
C THR A 174 6.88 7.48 3.25
N LEU A 175 5.85 7.37 4.07
CA LEU A 175 5.90 6.72 5.39
C LEU A 175 5.70 5.20 5.31
N CYS A 176 5.42 4.66 4.14
CA CYS A 176 5.09 3.26 3.90
C CYS A 176 6.27 2.51 3.25
N MET A 177 6.58 2.82 1.99
CA MET A 177 7.45 2.03 1.13
C MET A 177 8.68 2.77 0.57
N ALA A 178 8.96 3.97 1.02
CA ALA A 178 10.11 4.74 0.54
C ALA A 178 11.44 3.99 0.69
N SER A 179 11.59 3.21 1.77
CA SER A 179 12.77 2.36 1.98
C SER A 179 12.94 1.31 0.89
N ALA A 180 11.84 0.65 0.46
CA ALA A 180 11.90 -0.31 -0.64
C ALA A 180 12.25 0.36 -1.96
N VAL A 181 11.66 1.54 -2.24
CA VAL A 181 11.99 2.34 -3.44
C VAL A 181 13.48 2.66 -3.49
N MET A 182 14.02 3.17 -2.39
CA MET A 182 15.43 3.57 -2.34
C MET A 182 16.38 2.38 -2.38
N GLY A 183 16.07 1.29 -1.66
CA GLY A 183 16.87 0.07 -1.70
C GLY A 183 16.93 -0.56 -3.09
N TYR A 184 15.79 -0.63 -3.81
CA TYR A 184 15.79 -1.08 -5.21
C TYR A 184 16.60 -0.16 -6.13
N LYS A 185 16.44 1.17 -6.01
CA LYS A 185 17.23 2.13 -6.80
C LYS A 185 18.73 1.99 -6.55
N GLN A 186 19.14 1.82 -5.30
CA GLN A 186 20.56 1.64 -4.95
C GLN A 186 21.13 0.33 -5.48
N THR A 187 20.35 -0.76 -5.44
CA THR A 187 20.82 -2.09 -5.81
C THR A 187 20.66 -2.39 -7.29
N PHE A 188 19.53 -2.00 -7.89
CA PHE A 188 19.16 -2.36 -9.27
C PHE A 188 19.10 -1.18 -10.24
N GLY A 189 19.29 0.05 -9.74
CA GLY A 189 19.22 1.27 -10.56
C GLY A 189 17.81 1.74 -10.90
N SER A 190 16.76 0.98 -10.55
CA SER A 190 15.38 1.34 -10.84
C SER A 190 14.44 0.97 -9.69
N ASP A 191 13.30 1.66 -9.63
CA ASP A 191 12.24 1.39 -8.66
C ASP A 191 11.21 0.43 -9.28
N GLY A 192 11.10 -0.75 -8.71
CA GLY A 192 10.08 -1.74 -9.07
C GLY A 192 10.39 -3.10 -8.49
N PRO A 193 9.42 -3.76 -7.87
CA PRO A 193 9.60 -5.13 -7.41
C PRO A 193 9.93 -6.02 -8.60
N ILE A 194 10.92 -6.88 -8.44
CA ILE A 194 11.47 -7.71 -9.53
C ILE A 194 10.67 -9.01 -9.69
N GLY A 195 9.88 -9.39 -8.69
CA GLY A 195 9.09 -10.61 -8.70
C GLY A 195 7.64 -10.42 -9.09
N ALA A 196 6.92 -11.53 -9.11
CA ALA A 196 5.49 -11.63 -9.25
C ALA A 196 4.90 -12.57 -8.18
N TYR A 197 3.59 -12.55 -7.98
CA TYR A 197 2.94 -13.44 -7.00
C TYR A 197 3.07 -14.92 -7.36
N GLU A 198 3.23 -15.21 -8.64
CA GLU A 198 3.43 -16.57 -9.11
C GLU A 198 4.76 -17.17 -8.60
N ASP A 199 5.75 -16.37 -8.26
CA ASP A 199 7.02 -16.84 -7.69
C ASP A 199 6.80 -17.64 -6.39
N PHE A 200 5.83 -17.26 -5.56
CA PHE A 200 5.44 -18.05 -4.40
C PHE A 200 5.03 -19.48 -4.75
N SER A 201 4.50 -19.69 -5.95
CA SER A 201 4.05 -21.01 -6.42
C SER A 201 5.18 -21.88 -6.99
N HIS A 202 6.40 -21.33 -7.12
CA HIS A 202 7.52 -22.01 -7.77
C HIS A 202 8.82 -22.04 -6.95
N ALA A 203 8.87 -21.31 -5.82
CA ALA A 203 10.04 -21.27 -4.94
C ALA A 203 10.21 -22.57 -4.15
N ASP A 204 11.45 -23.02 -3.94
CA ASP A 204 11.80 -24.10 -3.03
C ASP A 204 11.92 -23.60 -1.58
N VAL A 205 12.38 -22.35 -1.41
CA VAL A 205 12.46 -21.64 -0.13
C VAL A 205 11.75 -20.31 -0.24
N ILE A 206 10.87 -20.01 0.71
CA ILE A 206 10.14 -18.74 0.84
C ILE A 206 10.51 -18.12 2.17
N MET A 207 11.27 -17.02 2.14
CA MET A 207 11.67 -16.27 3.33
C MET A 207 10.81 -15.01 3.45
N LEU A 208 9.97 -14.95 4.49
CA LEU A 208 9.08 -13.83 4.81
C LEU A 208 9.69 -13.01 5.95
N ILE A 209 10.01 -11.74 5.69
CA ILE A 209 10.73 -10.87 6.62
C ILE A 209 9.84 -9.69 7.03
N GLY A 210 9.51 -9.57 8.32
CA GLY A 210 8.66 -8.50 8.83
C GLY A 210 7.32 -8.40 8.07
N ALA A 211 6.71 -9.57 7.76
CA ALA A 211 5.60 -9.69 6.84
C ALA A 211 4.48 -10.58 7.39
N ASN A 212 3.40 -9.99 7.87
CA ASN A 212 2.21 -10.75 8.30
C ASN A 212 1.21 -10.91 7.15
N ILE A 213 1.59 -11.66 6.09
CA ILE A 213 0.75 -11.87 4.91
C ILE A 213 -0.57 -12.59 5.22
N ALA A 214 -0.61 -13.40 6.28
CA ALA A 214 -1.82 -14.13 6.66
C ALA A 214 -2.98 -13.20 7.06
N ASP A 215 -2.68 -12.03 7.64
CA ASP A 215 -3.68 -11.02 7.99
C ASP A 215 -3.76 -9.89 6.95
N ASN A 216 -2.61 -9.38 6.47
CA ASN A 216 -2.58 -8.20 5.62
C ASN A 216 -2.85 -8.51 4.15
N HIS A 217 -2.32 -9.64 3.64
CA HIS A 217 -2.40 -10.04 2.22
C HIS A 217 -2.81 -11.51 2.05
N PRO A 218 -3.98 -11.93 2.61
CA PRO A 218 -4.32 -13.36 2.73
C PRO A 218 -4.33 -14.13 1.40
N ILE A 219 -4.58 -13.44 0.29
CA ILE A 219 -4.64 -14.05 -1.04
C ILE A 219 -3.26 -14.60 -1.48
N LEU A 220 -2.16 -14.02 -1.02
CA LEU A 220 -0.81 -14.55 -1.33
C LEU A 220 -0.60 -15.96 -0.79
N LYS A 221 -1.32 -16.34 0.27
CA LYS A 221 -1.32 -17.73 0.77
C LYS A 221 -1.81 -18.75 -0.25
N LEU A 222 -2.69 -18.34 -1.18
CA LEU A 222 -3.16 -19.23 -2.25
C LEU A 222 -2.02 -19.62 -3.19
N HIS A 223 -1.15 -18.66 -3.50
CA HIS A 223 0.03 -18.91 -4.35
C HIS A 223 1.00 -19.86 -3.64
N ILE A 224 1.24 -19.67 -2.33
CA ILE A 224 2.04 -20.60 -1.51
C ILE A 224 1.39 -21.98 -1.48
N ALA A 225 0.07 -22.06 -1.27
CA ALA A 225 -0.65 -23.35 -1.19
C ALA A 225 -0.65 -24.14 -2.51
N LYS A 226 -0.50 -23.45 -3.65
CA LYS A 226 -0.37 -24.10 -4.97
C LYS A 226 1.00 -24.67 -5.23
N ASN A 227 2.03 -24.20 -4.52
CA ASN A 227 3.41 -24.54 -4.78
C ASN A 227 3.62 -26.06 -4.84
N GLN A 228 3.20 -26.79 -3.83
CA GLN A 228 3.36 -28.25 -3.79
C GLN A 228 2.64 -28.98 -4.95
N LYS A 229 1.49 -28.45 -5.39
CA LYS A 229 0.77 -29.03 -6.54
C LYS A 229 1.50 -28.81 -7.87
N ILE A 230 2.20 -27.68 -8.00
CA ILE A 230 2.92 -27.28 -9.21
C ILE A 230 4.30 -27.92 -9.25
N THR A 231 5.05 -27.86 -8.14
CA THR A 231 6.46 -28.29 -8.09
C THR A 231 6.63 -29.75 -7.71
N GLY A 232 5.59 -30.38 -7.15
CA GLY A 232 5.65 -31.74 -6.56
C GLY A 232 6.30 -31.79 -5.16
N LYS A 233 6.78 -30.68 -4.63
CA LYS A 233 7.45 -30.56 -3.32
C LYS A 233 6.84 -29.44 -2.50
N LYS A 234 6.78 -29.62 -1.17
CA LYS A 234 6.41 -28.54 -0.26
C LYS A 234 7.60 -27.55 -0.17
N PRO A 235 7.38 -26.22 -0.35
CA PRO A 235 8.43 -25.24 -0.11
C PRO A 235 8.78 -25.16 1.37
N THR A 236 10.03 -24.86 1.70
CA THR A 236 10.42 -24.49 3.07
C THR A 236 10.04 -23.03 3.32
N ILE A 237 9.17 -22.79 4.29
CA ILE A 237 8.71 -21.46 4.68
C ILE A 237 9.49 -20.99 5.91
N ILE A 238 10.30 -19.94 5.74
CA ILE A 238 11.04 -19.27 6.82
C ILE A 238 10.31 -17.96 7.12
N VAL A 239 9.97 -17.72 8.38
CA VAL A 239 9.36 -16.44 8.82
C VAL A 239 10.24 -15.78 9.86
N ILE A 240 10.72 -14.59 9.53
CA ILE A 240 11.55 -13.72 10.37
C ILE A 240 10.67 -12.57 10.88
N ASP A 241 10.34 -12.60 12.16
CA ASP A 241 9.46 -11.61 12.79
C ASP A 241 9.64 -11.67 14.32
N PRO A 242 9.78 -10.53 15.01
CA PRO A 242 9.85 -10.54 16.48
C PRO A 242 8.57 -11.05 17.15
N ARG A 243 7.44 -11.02 16.43
CA ARG A 243 6.13 -11.45 16.93
C ARG A 243 5.69 -12.77 16.28
N PHE A 244 5.25 -13.71 17.12
CA PHE A 244 4.61 -14.95 16.63
C PHE A 244 3.22 -14.63 16.06
N SER A 245 3.19 -14.25 14.78
CA SER A 245 1.98 -13.87 14.04
C SER A 245 1.29 -15.09 13.41
N LYS A 246 0.09 -14.88 12.80
CA LYS A 246 -0.55 -15.93 12.01
C LYS A 246 0.31 -16.40 10.82
N THR A 247 1.19 -15.55 10.32
CA THR A 247 2.16 -15.94 9.30
C THR A 247 3.26 -16.81 9.90
N ALA A 248 3.76 -16.46 11.08
CA ALA A 248 4.73 -17.29 11.82
C ALA A 248 4.17 -18.70 12.12
N ASN A 249 2.88 -18.82 12.39
CA ASN A 249 2.22 -20.12 12.58
C ASN A 249 2.18 -21.01 11.33
N MET A 250 2.47 -20.46 10.14
CA MET A 250 2.58 -21.22 8.88
C MET A 250 4.01 -21.68 8.59
N ALA A 251 5.00 -21.17 9.33
CA ALA A 251 6.41 -21.40 9.06
C ALA A 251 6.82 -22.85 9.34
N ASP A 252 7.71 -23.38 8.52
CA ASP A 252 8.50 -24.55 8.85
C ASP A 252 9.65 -24.16 9.79
N ILE A 253 10.17 -22.93 9.64
CA ILE A 253 11.20 -22.33 10.49
C ILE A 253 10.75 -20.92 10.89
N TYR A 254 10.47 -20.73 12.18
CA TYR A 254 10.20 -19.39 12.75
C TYR A 254 11.44 -18.84 13.44
N VAL A 255 11.81 -17.63 13.08
CA VAL A 255 13.02 -16.95 13.56
C VAL A 255 12.62 -15.69 14.35
N PRO A 256 12.52 -15.76 15.68
CA PRO A 256 12.20 -14.62 16.53
C PRO A 256 13.46 -13.74 16.71
N ILE A 257 13.54 -12.67 15.96
CA ILE A 257 14.66 -11.73 16.08
C ILE A 257 14.35 -10.58 17.07
N ASN A 258 15.40 -10.01 17.64
CA ASN A 258 15.26 -8.73 18.32
C ASN A 258 14.73 -7.65 17.36
N PRO A 259 13.80 -6.78 17.79
CA PRO A 259 13.30 -5.70 16.94
C PRO A 259 14.45 -4.83 16.38
N ARG A 260 14.37 -4.47 15.08
CA ARG A 260 15.35 -3.66 14.36
C ARG A 260 16.71 -4.33 14.09
N SER A 261 16.82 -5.64 14.22
CA SER A 261 18.05 -6.39 13.92
C SER A 261 18.06 -7.06 12.54
N ASP A 262 17.06 -6.77 11.70
CA ASP A 262 16.91 -7.35 10.36
C ASP A 262 18.16 -7.15 9.49
N LEU A 263 18.73 -5.93 9.49
CA LEU A 263 19.96 -5.61 8.73
C LEU A 263 21.14 -6.50 9.15
N ALA A 264 21.33 -6.64 10.46
CA ALA A 264 22.41 -7.48 11.00
C ALA A 264 22.21 -8.94 10.62
N LEU A 265 20.96 -9.45 10.74
CA LEU A 265 20.64 -10.82 10.33
C LEU A 265 20.98 -11.07 8.86
N ILE A 266 20.44 -10.25 7.94
CA ILE A 266 20.60 -10.48 6.50
C ILE A 266 22.08 -10.38 6.09
N ASN A 267 22.82 -9.41 6.62
CA ASN A 267 24.27 -9.30 6.37
C ASN A 267 25.06 -10.44 7.01
N GLY A 268 24.63 -10.93 8.18
CA GLY A 268 25.19 -12.13 8.80
C GLY A 268 25.00 -13.40 7.95
N LEU A 269 23.83 -13.56 7.34
CA LEU A 269 23.61 -14.63 6.36
C LEU A 269 24.54 -14.48 5.15
N CYS A 270 24.71 -13.24 4.64
CA CYS A 270 25.67 -12.97 3.57
C CYS A 270 27.11 -13.33 3.99
N TYR A 271 27.54 -12.99 5.22
CA TYR A 271 28.85 -13.34 5.75
C TYR A 271 29.07 -14.87 5.68
N ILE A 272 28.15 -15.64 6.24
CA ILE A 272 28.24 -17.10 6.29
C ILE A 272 28.27 -17.71 4.88
N ILE A 273 27.43 -17.23 3.98
CA ILE A 273 27.40 -17.70 2.58
C ILE A 273 28.77 -17.49 1.91
N LEU A 274 29.36 -16.31 2.11
CA LEU A 274 30.68 -15.96 1.53
C LEU A 274 31.85 -16.70 2.22
N GLU A 275 31.73 -16.99 3.52
CA GLU A 275 32.72 -17.77 4.28
C GLU A 275 32.74 -19.23 3.85
N GLN A 276 31.57 -19.78 3.60
CA GLN A 276 31.39 -21.20 3.23
C GLN A 276 31.54 -21.45 1.71
N GLY A 277 31.70 -20.41 0.90
CA GLY A 277 31.80 -20.53 -0.56
C GLY A 277 30.51 -21.02 -1.23
N TRP A 278 29.35 -20.60 -0.68
CA TRP A 278 28.03 -20.97 -1.21
C TRP A 278 27.47 -19.88 -2.16
N GLU A 279 28.23 -18.85 -2.45
CA GLU A 279 27.86 -17.82 -3.41
C GLU A 279 27.84 -18.33 -4.85
N ASN A 280 27.03 -17.73 -5.70
CA ASN A 280 26.97 -18.02 -7.12
C ASN A 280 28.00 -17.15 -7.87
N GLU A 281 29.26 -17.57 -7.92
CA GLU A 281 30.36 -16.82 -8.54
C GLU A 281 30.08 -16.48 -10.00
N LYS A 282 29.47 -17.40 -10.77
CA LYS A 282 29.15 -17.17 -12.17
C LYS A 282 28.17 -16.01 -12.31
N PHE A 283 27.07 -16.00 -11.54
CA PHE A 283 26.09 -14.92 -11.57
C PHE A 283 26.71 -13.59 -11.13
N ILE A 284 27.50 -13.61 -10.05
CA ILE A 284 28.20 -12.42 -9.55
C ILE A 284 29.07 -11.80 -10.63
N ASN A 285 29.92 -12.59 -11.29
CA ASN A 285 30.86 -12.12 -12.30
C ASN A 285 30.18 -11.59 -13.56
N GLU A 286 29.06 -12.20 -13.96
CA GLU A 286 28.35 -11.86 -15.20
C GLU A 286 27.33 -10.71 -15.02
N ARG A 287 26.80 -10.51 -13.81
CA ARG A 287 25.57 -9.72 -13.60
C ARG A 287 25.66 -8.65 -12.50
N THR A 288 26.76 -8.57 -11.78
CA THR A 288 26.89 -7.61 -10.66
C THR A 288 28.15 -6.75 -10.76
N SER A 289 28.15 -5.66 -10.00
CA SER A 289 29.32 -4.81 -9.78
C SER A 289 29.48 -4.51 -8.29
N GLY A 290 30.67 -4.07 -7.86
CA GLY A 290 30.92 -3.72 -6.46
C GLY A 290 31.04 -4.91 -5.49
N TYR A 291 31.18 -6.14 -6.00
CA TYR A 291 31.23 -7.35 -5.18
C TYR A 291 32.43 -7.38 -4.22
N LYS A 292 33.61 -6.90 -4.65
CA LYS A 292 34.83 -6.91 -3.82
C LYS A 292 34.65 -6.02 -2.59
N GLU A 293 34.15 -4.82 -2.79
CA GLU A 293 33.85 -3.85 -1.74
C GLU A 293 32.78 -4.36 -0.80
N PHE A 294 31.71 -4.97 -1.35
CA PHE A 294 30.65 -5.61 -0.57
C PHE A 294 31.22 -6.74 0.30
N LYS A 295 31.98 -7.68 -0.27
CA LYS A 295 32.57 -8.80 0.46
C LYS A 295 33.47 -8.32 1.61
N LYS A 296 34.31 -7.30 1.33
CA LYS A 296 35.15 -6.67 2.36
C LYS A 296 34.32 -6.10 3.50
N HIS A 297 33.29 -5.29 3.16
CA HIS A 297 32.40 -4.67 4.15
C HIS A 297 31.70 -5.71 5.03
N ILE A 298 31.19 -6.79 4.42
CA ILE A 298 30.51 -7.88 5.15
C ILE A 298 31.46 -8.55 6.15
N PHE A 299 32.68 -8.91 5.73
CA PHE A 299 33.67 -9.58 6.61
C PHE A 299 34.18 -8.70 7.74
N GLU A 300 34.29 -7.39 7.52
CA GLU A 300 34.74 -6.45 8.55
C GLU A 300 33.69 -6.18 9.63
N ASN A 301 32.35 -6.23 9.28
CA ASN A 301 31.31 -5.67 10.14
C ASN A 301 30.26 -6.67 10.64
N TYR A 302 30.15 -7.88 10.06
CA TYR A 302 29.02 -8.78 10.36
C TYR A 302 29.46 -10.20 10.73
N LYS A 303 30.44 -10.31 11.64
CA LYS A 303 30.88 -11.63 12.14
C LYS A 303 29.72 -12.38 12.77
N PRO A 304 29.58 -13.70 12.54
CA PRO A 304 28.44 -14.48 13.00
C PRO A 304 28.17 -14.38 14.51
N GLN A 305 29.21 -14.28 15.34
CA GLN A 305 29.04 -14.11 16.79
C GLN A 305 28.44 -12.75 17.15
N ASP A 306 28.83 -11.67 16.49
CA ASP A 306 28.29 -10.33 16.73
C ASP A 306 26.83 -10.28 16.27
N VAL A 307 26.54 -10.88 15.12
CA VAL A 307 25.18 -11.01 14.58
C VAL A 307 24.28 -11.81 15.53
N ALA A 308 24.76 -12.93 16.08
CA ALA A 308 24.03 -13.72 17.07
C ALA A 308 23.66 -12.87 18.30
N ASN A 309 24.62 -12.09 18.81
CA ASN A 309 24.42 -11.20 19.95
C ASN A 309 23.39 -10.08 19.66
N ILE A 310 23.43 -9.49 18.46
CA ILE A 310 22.51 -8.42 18.04
C ILE A 310 21.10 -8.96 17.81
N THR A 311 20.99 -10.09 17.13
CA THR A 311 19.70 -10.66 16.71
C THR A 311 19.02 -11.48 17.77
N GLY A 312 19.77 -12.02 18.74
CA GLY A 312 19.28 -12.98 19.73
C GLY A 312 19.11 -14.40 19.19
N ILE A 313 19.68 -14.71 18.01
CA ILE A 313 19.60 -16.03 17.36
C ILE A 313 20.86 -16.83 17.69
N ASP A 314 20.71 -18.13 17.97
CA ASP A 314 21.86 -19.02 18.12
C ASP A 314 22.72 -19.06 16.85
N ILE A 315 24.03 -19.03 17.01
CA ILE A 315 24.98 -19.02 15.88
C ILE A 315 24.78 -20.22 14.94
N LYS A 316 24.47 -21.40 15.49
CA LYS A 316 24.17 -22.61 14.71
C LYS A 316 22.96 -22.42 13.80
N ASP A 317 21.94 -21.68 14.28
CA ASP A 317 20.71 -21.44 13.53
C ASP A 317 20.98 -20.39 12.42
N LEU A 318 21.90 -19.44 12.63
CA LEU A 318 22.37 -18.54 11.56
C LEU A 318 23.01 -19.32 10.41
N TYR A 319 23.91 -20.28 10.72
CA TYR A 319 24.55 -21.13 9.72
C TYR A 319 23.53 -22.00 8.99
N GLU A 320 22.55 -22.57 9.70
CA GLU A 320 21.50 -23.38 9.08
C GLU A 320 20.59 -22.57 8.17
N LEU A 321 20.19 -21.36 8.58
CA LEU A 321 19.41 -20.45 7.74
C LEU A 321 20.16 -20.07 6.46
N ALA A 322 21.44 -19.71 6.58
CA ALA A 322 22.30 -19.40 5.44
C ALA A 322 22.42 -20.59 4.48
N ARG A 323 22.63 -21.79 5.03
CA ARG A 323 22.73 -23.05 4.28
C ARG A 323 21.45 -23.35 3.50
N ILE A 324 20.28 -23.23 4.15
CA ILE A 324 18.98 -23.50 3.51
C ILE A 324 18.74 -22.52 2.37
N TYR A 325 18.98 -21.23 2.58
CA TYR A 325 18.73 -20.21 1.57
C TYR A 325 19.69 -20.32 0.37
N ALA A 326 20.98 -20.45 0.64
CA ALA A 326 22.01 -20.46 -0.42
C ALA A 326 21.95 -21.71 -1.31
N ASN A 327 21.67 -22.88 -0.72
CA ASN A 327 21.63 -24.15 -1.45
C ASN A 327 20.27 -24.48 -2.07
N ALA A 328 19.27 -23.62 -1.88
CA ALA A 328 17.99 -23.78 -2.55
C ALA A 328 18.11 -23.54 -4.06
N PRO A 329 17.59 -24.44 -4.92
CA PRO A 329 17.56 -24.19 -6.35
C PRO A 329 16.83 -22.90 -6.69
N LYS A 330 15.80 -22.54 -5.93
CA LYS A 330 15.01 -21.31 -6.06
C LYS A 330 14.63 -20.80 -4.67
N ALA A 331 15.26 -19.74 -4.24
CA ALA A 331 14.87 -19.04 -3.02
C ALA A 331 14.25 -17.66 -3.35
N MET A 332 13.18 -17.33 -2.66
CA MET A 332 12.61 -15.98 -2.70
C MET A 332 12.58 -15.35 -1.31
N SER A 333 12.86 -14.05 -1.27
CA SER A 333 12.63 -13.21 -0.09
C SER A 333 11.46 -12.28 -0.34
N ALA A 334 10.52 -12.19 0.60
CA ALA A 334 9.43 -11.24 0.51
C ALA A 334 9.24 -10.52 1.85
N TRP A 335 8.99 -9.21 1.80
CA TRP A 335 8.87 -8.38 3.00
C TRP A 335 7.78 -7.34 2.89
N THR A 336 7.39 -6.77 4.03
CA THR A 336 6.43 -5.67 4.14
C THR A 336 6.95 -4.56 5.06
N MET A 337 6.05 -3.94 5.80
CA MET A 337 6.31 -2.77 6.63
C MET A 337 7.25 -3.02 7.82
N GLY A 338 7.38 -4.26 8.30
CA GLY A 338 8.35 -4.59 9.34
C GLY A 338 9.79 -4.23 8.95
N VAL A 339 10.14 -4.40 7.67
CA VAL A 339 11.42 -3.95 7.09
C VAL A 339 11.36 -2.48 6.67
N ASN A 340 10.30 -2.08 5.94
CA ASN A 340 10.26 -0.76 5.30
C ASN A 340 10.15 0.40 6.28
N GLN A 341 9.38 0.25 7.37
CA GLN A 341 9.15 1.31 8.36
C GLN A 341 10.21 1.32 9.47
N SER A 342 11.46 1.33 9.08
CA SER A 342 12.64 1.39 9.95
C SER A 342 13.55 2.53 9.52
N SER A 343 14.24 3.15 10.48
CA SER A 343 15.26 4.18 10.20
C SER A 343 16.45 3.65 9.39
N ILE A 344 16.65 2.32 9.37
CA ILE A 344 17.66 1.62 8.56
C ILE A 344 17.00 0.76 7.47
N GLY A 345 15.73 1.03 7.15
CA GLY A 345 14.95 0.22 6.22
C GLY A 345 15.53 0.17 4.81
N THR A 346 16.10 1.27 4.31
CA THR A 346 16.74 1.31 2.99
C THR A 346 17.92 0.34 2.91
N ASP A 347 18.81 0.36 3.91
CA ASP A 347 19.98 -0.52 3.97
C ASP A 347 19.55 -1.98 4.14
N THR A 348 18.50 -2.24 4.92
CA THR A 348 17.93 -3.59 5.08
C THR A 348 17.37 -4.12 3.75
N VAL A 349 16.66 -3.30 2.98
CA VAL A 349 16.17 -3.68 1.66
C VAL A 349 17.33 -3.96 0.70
N SER A 350 18.34 -3.09 0.67
CA SER A 350 19.56 -3.30 -0.15
C SER A 350 20.24 -4.61 0.23
N SER A 351 20.33 -4.93 1.53
CA SER A 351 20.89 -6.21 2.00
C SER A 351 20.09 -7.43 1.57
N ILE A 352 18.76 -7.37 1.62
CA ILE A 352 17.89 -8.45 1.11
C ILE A 352 18.12 -8.65 -0.40
N CYS A 353 18.24 -7.55 -1.15
CA CYS A 353 18.56 -7.61 -2.57
C CYS A 353 19.97 -8.18 -2.82
N ASN A 354 20.96 -7.78 -2.02
CA ASN A 354 22.33 -8.31 -2.12
C ASN A 354 22.39 -9.81 -1.80
N LEU A 355 21.63 -10.28 -0.80
CA LEU A 355 21.52 -11.72 -0.50
C LEU A 355 21.00 -12.50 -1.72
N ALA A 356 19.98 -11.97 -2.41
CA ALA A 356 19.48 -12.57 -3.65
C ALA A 356 20.52 -12.53 -4.78
N LEU A 357 21.30 -11.43 -4.91
CA LEU A 357 22.33 -11.30 -5.93
C LEU A 357 23.49 -12.27 -5.72
N ILE A 358 24.05 -12.35 -4.49
CA ILE A 358 25.20 -13.25 -4.25
C ILE A 358 24.87 -14.72 -4.39
N THR A 359 23.59 -15.10 -4.23
CA THR A 359 23.13 -16.48 -4.39
C THR A 359 22.55 -16.75 -5.79
N GLY A 360 22.44 -15.73 -6.65
CA GLY A 360 21.80 -15.84 -7.96
C GLY A 360 20.29 -16.13 -7.90
N ASN A 361 19.66 -15.83 -6.76
CA ASN A 361 18.22 -16.02 -6.53
C ASN A 361 17.41 -14.81 -6.99
N ILE A 362 17.59 -14.42 -8.25
CA ILE A 362 16.94 -13.27 -8.86
C ILE A 362 16.75 -13.47 -10.37
N GLY A 363 15.71 -12.85 -10.94
CA GLY A 363 15.48 -12.79 -12.39
C GLY A 363 15.01 -14.10 -13.02
N ARG A 364 14.54 -15.05 -12.23
CA ARG A 364 13.96 -16.33 -12.70
C ARG A 364 12.79 -16.74 -11.83
N GLN A 365 11.85 -17.45 -12.40
CA GLN A 365 10.62 -17.87 -11.72
C GLN A 365 10.91 -18.63 -10.43
N GLY A 366 10.32 -18.16 -9.33
CA GLY A 366 10.50 -18.72 -7.98
C GLY A 366 11.75 -18.22 -7.25
N ALA A 367 12.53 -17.32 -7.86
CA ALA A 367 13.76 -16.75 -7.29
C ALA A 367 13.75 -15.23 -7.43
N THR A 368 13.46 -14.52 -6.34
CA THR A 368 13.26 -13.08 -6.35
C THR A 368 13.37 -12.43 -4.97
N ALA A 369 13.52 -11.09 -4.96
CA ALA A 369 13.38 -10.21 -3.80
C ALA A 369 12.16 -9.31 -3.99
N LEU A 370 11.03 -9.63 -3.32
CA LEU A 370 9.72 -9.02 -3.54
C LEU A 370 9.27 -8.17 -2.36
N SER A 371 9.19 -6.85 -2.55
CA SER A 371 8.51 -5.96 -1.61
C SER A 371 7.00 -5.97 -1.85
N ILE A 372 6.22 -6.32 -0.82
CA ILE A 372 4.77 -6.38 -0.89
C ILE A 372 4.20 -5.09 -0.33
N THR A 373 3.54 -4.28 -1.16
CA THR A 373 2.97 -3.00 -0.76
C THR A 373 1.64 -3.16 -0.01
N GLY A 374 1.33 -2.22 0.90
CA GLY A 374 0.09 -2.21 1.66
C GLY A 374 -1.09 -1.64 0.90
N GLN A 375 -0.98 -0.41 0.43
CA GLN A 375 -2.08 0.32 -0.22
C GLN A 375 -2.32 -0.16 -1.64
N CYS A 376 -3.60 -0.14 -2.08
CA CYS A 376 -4.05 -0.73 -3.34
C CYS A 376 -3.39 -0.15 -4.58
N ASN A 377 -2.97 1.11 -4.54
CA ASN A 377 -2.35 1.81 -5.66
C ASN A 377 -1.07 2.59 -5.28
N ALA A 378 -0.32 2.11 -4.29
CA ALA A 378 0.96 2.71 -3.95
C ALA A 378 1.96 2.66 -5.12
N MET A 379 1.82 1.69 -6.03
CA MET A 379 2.61 1.64 -7.26
C MET A 379 2.21 2.75 -8.24
N GLY A 380 0.91 3.04 -8.39
CA GLY A 380 0.42 4.13 -9.23
C GLY A 380 0.95 5.50 -8.81
N THR A 381 1.19 5.74 -7.51
CA THR A 381 1.83 7.02 -7.07
C THR A 381 3.25 7.18 -7.61
N ARG A 382 3.95 6.08 -7.86
CA ARG A 382 5.31 6.09 -8.43
C ARG A 382 5.28 6.29 -9.93
N GLU A 383 4.31 5.69 -10.60
CA GLU A 383 4.10 5.81 -12.05
C GLU A 383 3.69 7.24 -12.43
N THR A 384 2.78 7.83 -11.67
CA THR A 384 2.35 9.21 -11.89
C THR A 384 3.38 10.24 -11.44
N GLY A 385 4.24 9.89 -10.50
CA GLY A 385 5.28 10.79 -10.00
C GLY A 385 4.75 11.94 -9.15
N PHE A 386 5.24 13.17 -9.42
CA PHE A 386 4.97 14.43 -8.72
C PHE A 386 5.46 14.50 -7.26
N THR A 387 5.54 13.39 -6.56
CA THR A 387 6.03 13.34 -5.16
C THR A 387 7.54 13.18 -5.05
N SER A 388 8.15 12.36 -5.90
CA SER A 388 9.58 12.04 -5.86
C SER A 388 10.26 12.05 -7.23
N SER A 389 9.49 12.08 -8.30
CA SER A 389 9.92 12.14 -9.71
C SER A 389 8.88 12.89 -10.52
N LEU A 390 9.18 13.21 -11.77
CA LEU A 390 8.16 13.59 -12.75
C LEU A 390 7.40 12.33 -13.23
N PRO A 391 6.22 12.48 -13.86
CA PRO A 391 5.45 11.36 -14.40
C PRO A 391 6.27 10.41 -15.26
N GLY A 392 6.04 9.10 -15.11
CA GLY A 392 6.76 8.06 -15.84
C GLY A 392 8.21 7.90 -15.38
N TYR A 393 8.49 8.07 -14.08
CA TYR A 393 9.81 7.91 -13.44
C TYR A 393 10.88 8.92 -13.90
N ARG A 394 10.50 10.00 -14.58
CA ARG A 394 11.42 11.05 -15.06
C ARG A 394 12.05 11.83 -13.91
N ASN A 395 13.29 12.27 -14.10
CA ASN A 395 14.06 12.96 -13.06
C ASN A 395 13.90 14.48 -13.17
N PHE A 396 13.56 15.14 -12.09
CA PHE A 396 13.50 16.60 -11.99
C PHE A 396 14.82 17.29 -12.38
N ALA A 397 15.97 16.69 -12.07
CA ALA A 397 17.28 17.27 -12.37
C ALA A 397 17.71 17.10 -13.84
N SER A 398 17.08 16.22 -14.61
CA SER A 398 17.36 16.00 -16.03
C SER A 398 16.65 17.04 -16.89
N SER A 399 17.40 17.85 -17.64
CA SER A 399 16.82 18.79 -18.61
C SER A 399 16.01 18.06 -19.68
N TYR A 400 16.54 16.95 -20.19
CA TYR A 400 15.86 16.11 -21.18
C TYR A 400 14.50 15.63 -20.68
N ASP A 401 14.43 15.07 -19.46
CA ASP A 401 13.19 14.56 -18.89
C ASP A 401 12.16 15.67 -18.65
N ARG A 402 12.62 16.87 -18.27
CA ARG A 402 11.75 18.03 -18.09
C ARG A 402 11.21 18.57 -19.41
N GLU A 403 12.04 18.64 -20.45
CA GLU A 403 11.63 19.05 -21.81
C GLU A 403 10.60 18.08 -22.39
N GLU A 404 10.85 16.77 -22.23
CA GLU A 404 9.90 15.74 -22.66
C GLU A 404 8.56 15.87 -21.92
N TYR A 405 8.60 16.02 -20.60
CA TYR A 405 7.37 16.21 -19.81
C TYR A 405 6.66 17.50 -20.16
N ALA A 406 7.37 18.62 -20.28
CA ALA A 406 6.79 19.92 -20.68
C ALA A 406 6.07 19.81 -22.03
N THR A 407 6.67 19.12 -23.01
CA THR A 407 6.06 18.85 -24.32
C THR A 407 4.78 18.03 -24.20
N LEU A 408 4.80 16.94 -23.39
CA LEU A 408 3.63 16.09 -23.19
C LEU A 408 2.44 16.81 -22.56
N VAL A 409 2.69 17.76 -21.65
CA VAL A 409 1.62 18.51 -20.97
C VAL A 409 1.35 19.87 -21.58
N ASN A 410 2.07 20.22 -22.66
CA ASN A 410 1.96 21.46 -23.41
C ASN A 410 2.14 22.73 -22.55
N VAL A 411 3.26 22.80 -21.83
CA VAL A 411 3.66 23.96 -21.02
C VAL A 411 5.11 24.37 -21.32
N PRO A 412 5.52 25.60 -21.02
CA PRO A 412 6.93 25.98 -21.05
C PRO A 412 7.76 25.12 -20.10
N VAL A 413 8.98 24.74 -20.49
CA VAL A 413 9.89 23.93 -19.66
C VAL A 413 10.23 24.64 -18.34
N ASP A 414 10.24 25.95 -18.32
CA ASP A 414 10.50 26.77 -17.12
C ASP A 414 9.39 26.64 -16.06
N ASP A 415 8.19 26.22 -16.44
CA ASP A 415 7.10 25.91 -15.52
C ASP A 415 7.26 24.53 -14.86
N VAL A 416 8.18 23.69 -15.35
CA VAL A 416 8.47 22.38 -14.78
C VAL A 416 9.56 22.48 -13.72
N PRO A 417 9.31 22.04 -12.47
CA PRO A 417 10.28 22.13 -11.38
C PRO A 417 11.59 21.41 -11.68
N THR A 418 12.72 21.96 -11.20
CA THR A 418 14.05 21.34 -11.32
C THR A 418 14.42 20.42 -10.16
N LYS A 419 13.61 20.39 -9.10
CA LYS A 419 13.79 19.57 -7.91
C LYS A 419 12.45 19.19 -7.30
N ARG A 420 12.43 18.09 -6.56
CA ARG A 420 11.24 17.70 -5.77
C ARG A 420 10.93 18.75 -4.70
N GLY A 421 9.67 18.83 -4.29
CA GLY A 421 9.25 19.57 -3.11
C GLY A 421 9.53 18.80 -1.81
N TYR A 422 8.92 19.27 -0.73
CA TYR A 422 9.05 18.64 0.59
C TYR A 422 8.43 17.24 0.63
N SER A 423 9.11 16.30 1.31
CA SER A 423 8.53 15.03 1.71
C SER A 423 7.46 15.24 2.78
N TYR A 424 6.64 14.23 3.05
CA TYR A 424 5.57 14.33 4.05
C TYR A 424 6.09 14.82 5.42
N PRO A 425 7.14 14.26 6.03
CA PRO A 425 7.69 14.83 7.28
C PRO A 425 8.16 16.28 7.13
N GLN A 426 8.81 16.63 6.02
CA GLN A 426 9.27 17.99 5.76
C GLN A 426 8.13 19.00 5.56
N ILE A 427 6.97 18.56 5.03
CA ILE A 427 5.76 19.41 4.98
C ILE A 427 5.33 19.75 6.42
N ILE A 428 5.39 18.81 7.36
CA ILE A 428 5.06 19.07 8.77
C ILE A 428 6.09 20.00 9.41
N ASP A 429 7.38 19.82 9.14
CA ASP A 429 8.46 20.73 9.58
C ASP A 429 8.21 22.15 9.08
N ALA A 430 7.81 22.29 7.81
CA ALA A 430 7.53 23.59 7.17
C ALA A 430 6.25 24.26 7.70
N ILE A 431 5.26 23.49 8.13
CA ILE A 431 4.09 24.03 8.87
C ILE A 431 4.53 24.54 10.25
N GLU A 432 5.35 23.79 10.97
CA GLU A 432 5.85 24.19 12.29
C GLU A 432 6.70 25.45 12.24
N SER A 433 7.55 25.60 11.23
CA SER A 433 8.35 26.81 11.02
C SER A 433 7.52 27.99 10.53
N GLY A 434 6.27 27.75 10.08
CA GLY A 434 5.40 28.77 9.52
C GLY A 434 5.70 29.12 8.06
N GLU A 435 6.44 28.30 7.34
CA GLU A 435 6.68 28.41 5.91
C GLU A 435 5.46 27.97 5.10
N ILE A 436 4.83 26.86 5.46
CA ILE A 436 3.55 26.43 4.90
C ILE A 436 2.41 26.98 5.76
N LYS A 437 1.47 27.67 5.12
CA LYS A 437 0.30 28.34 5.71
C LYS A 437 -1.01 27.65 5.39
N ALA A 438 -1.07 26.95 4.26
CA ALA A 438 -2.24 26.16 3.89
C ALA A 438 -1.84 24.71 3.62
N LEU A 439 -2.70 23.80 4.04
CA LEU A 439 -2.56 22.38 3.78
C LEU A 439 -3.82 21.82 3.14
N TRP A 440 -3.64 21.05 2.06
CA TRP A 440 -4.69 20.22 1.49
C TRP A 440 -4.37 18.75 1.72
N VAL A 441 -5.23 18.06 2.45
CA VAL A 441 -5.12 16.62 2.77
C VAL A 441 -6.10 15.85 1.92
N VAL A 442 -5.63 14.85 1.19
CA VAL A 442 -6.44 14.07 0.25
C VAL A 442 -6.45 12.59 0.64
N ALA A 443 -7.63 12.07 0.96
CA ALA A 443 -7.93 10.66 1.21
C ALA A 443 -6.96 9.98 2.20
N THR A 444 -6.55 10.69 3.26
CA THR A 444 -5.75 10.16 4.37
C THR A 444 -6.11 10.88 5.66
N ASN A 445 -5.83 10.26 6.80
CA ASN A 445 -6.14 10.78 8.14
C ASN A 445 -4.86 10.97 8.96
N PRO A 446 -4.10 12.07 8.74
CA PRO A 446 -2.84 12.35 9.44
C PRO A 446 -2.94 12.30 10.96
N LEU A 447 -4.03 12.80 11.56
CA LEU A 447 -4.21 12.80 13.02
C LEU A 447 -4.28 11.40 13.64
N VAL A 448 -4.41 10.34 12.83
CA VAL A 448 -4.34 8.94 13.28
C VAL A 448 -3.08 8.26 12.78
N SER A 449 -2.62 8.56 11.55
CA SER A 449 -1.59 7.79 10.86
C SER A 449 -0.18 8.37 10.94
N PHE A 450 0.00 9.65 11.30
CA PHE A 450 1.34 10.24 11.42
C PHE A 450 2.04 9.77 12.72
N PRO A 451 3.34 9.47 12.69
CA PRO A 451 4.04 8.86 13.83
C PRO A 451 4.01 9.67 15.13
N ASP A 452 4.14 11.00 15.06
CA ASP A 452 4.08 11.90 16.21
C ASP A 452 2.82 12.77 16.16
N GLN A 453 1.73 12.22 16.68
CA GLN A 453 0.41 12.86 16.63
C GLN A 453 0.33 14.14 17.46
N ASN A 454 1.02 14.20 18.62
CA ASN A 454 1.02 15.39 19.45
C ASN A 454 1.74 16.56 18.76
N ARG A 455 2.84 16.27 18.09
CA ARG A 455 3.56 17.21 17.26
C ARG A 455 2.70 17.68 16.08
N LEU A 456 2.11 16.74 15.34
CA LEU A 456 1.25 17.05 14.21
C LEU A 456 0.08 17.96 14.58
N LYS A 457 -0.61 17.68 15.69
CA LYS A 457 -1.73 18.50 16.14
C LYS A 457 -1.31 19.95 16.37
N LYS A 458 -0.18 20.16 17.05
CA LYS A 458 0.38 21.51 17.27
C LYS A 458 0.82 22.20 15.97
N ALA A 459 1.28 21.43 14.98
CA ALA A 459 1.61 21.96 13.67
C ALA A 459 0.34 22.42 12.93
N LEU A 460 -0.69 21.58 12.87
CA LEU A 460 -1.94 21.91 12.21
C LEU A 460 -2.64 23.15 12.81
N ASP A 461 -2.50 23.39 14.12
CA ASP A 461 -3.03 24.59 14.79
C ASP A 461 -2.37 25.91 14.29
N LYS A 462 -1.22 25.84 13.61
CA LYS A 462 -0.52 27.00 13.02
C LYS A 462 -0.97 27.35 11.61
N LEU A 463 -1.75 26.48 10.97
CA LEU A 463 -2.26 26.73 9.63
C LEU A 463 -3.26 27.87 9.60
N GLU A 464 -3.19 28.69 8.57
CA GLU A 464 -4.24 29.68 8.26
C GLU A 464 -5.41 29.07 7.51
N PHE A 465 -5.22 27.85 6.91
CA PHE A 465 -6.27 27.19 6.14
C PHE A 465 -5.99 25.68 5.98
N LEU A 466 -6.97 24.86 6.30
CA LEU A 466 -6.93 23.41 6.15
C LEU A 466 -8.10 22.92 5.29
N VAL A 467 -7.79 22.34 4.15
CA VAL A 467 -8.76 21.64 3.29
C VAL A 467 -8.55 20.14 3.43
N VAL A 468 -9.63 19.39 3.62
CA VAL A 468 -9.60 17.92 3.62
C VAL A 468 -10.54 17.39 2.56
N GLN A 469 -10.04 16.53 1.70
CA GLN A 469 -10.81 15.79 0.70
C GLN A 469 -10.91 14.35 1.18
N ASP A 470 -12.07 13.94 1.63
CA ASP A 470 -12.30 12.63 2.25
C ASP A 470 -13.74 12.15 2.02
N ALA A 471 -13.93 10.86 1.94
CA ALA A 471 -15.25 10.24 1.88
C ALA A 471 -15.89 10.10 3.27
N PHE A 472 -15.10 10.07 4.35
CA PHE A 472 -15.53 9.75 5.71
C PHE A 472 -15.22 10.87 6.69
N LYS A 473 -16.02 10.90 7.77
CA LYS A 473 -15.79 11.79 8.92
C LYS A 473 -14.63 11.23 9.73
N SER A 474 -13.42 11.68 9.40
CA SER A 474 -12.18 11.34 10.07
C SER A 474 -11.76 12.44 11.05
N GLU A 475 -10.87 12.15 11.99
CA GLU A 475 -10.36 13.13 12.96
C GLU A 475 -9.79 14.36 12.27
N THR A 476 -9.08 14.17 11.16
CA THR A 476 -8.51 15.27 10.37
C THR A 476 -9.60 16.06 9.66
N SER A 477 -10.62 15.40 9.10
CA SER A 477 -11.71 16.09 8.41
C SER A 477 -12.57 16.93 9.35
N LEU A 478 -12.72 16.50 10.62
CA LEU A 478 -13.54 17.21 11.62
C LEU A 478 -12.92 18.54 12.08
N ILE A 479 -11.61 18.74 11.91
CA ILE A 479 -10.96 20.02 12.24
C ILE A 479 -10.78 20.94 11.02
N ALA A 480 -11.06 20.45 9.81
CA ALA A 480 -10.87 21.19 8.57
C ALA A 480 -11.72 22.47 8.47
N ASP A 481 -11.26 23.45 7.70
CA ASP A 481 -12.03 24.63 7.34
C ASP A 481 -13.01 24.32 6.19
N ILE A 482 -12.58 23.46 5.26
CA ILE A 482 -13.39 22.94 4.15
C ILE A 482 -13.19 21.44 4.03
N VAL A 483 -14.30 20.72 3.78
CA VAL A 483 -14.26 19.30 3.40
C VAL A 483 -14.86 19.14 2.01
N PHE A 484 -14.06 18.61 1.09
CA PHE A 484 -14.53 18.10 -0.19
C PHE A 484 -14.99 16.65 0.01
N SER A 485 -16.28 16.41 -0.12
CA SER A 485 -16.90 15.08 0.08
C SER A 485 -16.64 14.19 -1.13
N ALA A 486 -15.69 13.26 -0.98
CA ALA A 486 -15.26 12.39 -2.06
C ALA A 486 -16.14 11.13 -2.23
N ALA A 487 -16.21 10.65 -3.45
CA ALA A 487 -16.76 9.33 -3.78
C ALA A 487 -15.81 8.21 -3.33
N THR A 488 -16.36 7.02 -3.03
CA THR A 488 -15.57 5.86 -2.65
C THR A 488 -15.32 4.92 -3.83
N TRP A 489 -14.55 3.89 -3.57
CA TRP A 489 -14.08 2.83 -4.46
C TRP A 489 -15.02 2.42 -5.61
N SER A 490 -16.27 1.98 -5.34
CA SER A 490 -17.19 1.48 -6.38
C SER A 490 -18.03 2.57 -7.07
N GLU A 491 -17.87 3.83 -6.65
CA GLU A 491 -18.58 5.00 -7.15
C GLU A 491 -17.80 5.78 -8.21
N LYS A 492 -16.57 5.35 -8.51
CA LYS A 492 -15.65 5.96 -9.47
C LYS A 492 -14.93 4.88 -10.28
N GLU A 493 -14.27 5.27 -11.36
CA GLU A 493 -13.55 4.33 -12.22
C GLU A 493 -12.20 4.87 -12.68
N GLY A 494 -11.27 3.95 -12.93
CA GLY A 494 -9.89 4.21 -13.35
C GLY A 494 -9.02 3.00 -13.09
N THR A 495 -7.72 3.21 -12.83
CA THR A 495 -6.76 2.12 -12.74
C THR A 495 -6.06 2.05 -11.38
N TYR A 496 -5.74 0.81 -10.96
CA TYR A 496 -4.86 0.50 -9.83
C TYR A 496 -3.70 -0.37 -10.31
N THR A 497 -2.47 -0.03 -9.91
CA THR A 497 -1.30 -0.88 -10.13
C THR A 497 -0.93 -1.58 -8.82
N ASN A 498 -0.95 -2.92 -8.83
CA ASN A 498 -0.68 -3.74 -7.65
C ASN A 498 0.83 -3.95 -7.38
N SER A 499 1.18 -4.67 -6.30
CA SER A 499 2.57 -4.90 -5.90
C SER A 499 3.40 -5.69 -6.91
N GLU A 500 2.79 -6.49 -7.78
CA GLU A 500 3.49 -7.19 -8.87
C GLU A 500 3.49 -6.41 -10.19
N ARG A 501 3.18 -5.11 -10.17
CA ARG A 501 3.13 -4.20 -11.33
C ARG A 501 2.02 -4.52 -12.34
N ARG A 502 0.97 -5.23 -11.93
CA ARG A 502 -0.22 -5.45 -12.75
C ARG A 502 -1.13 -4.24 -12.64
N CYS A 503 -1.40 -3.58 -13.76
CA CYS A 503 -2.42 -2.55 -13.86
C CYS A 503 -3.80 -3.21 -14.02
N ASN A 504 -4.72 -2.88 -13.13
CA ASN A 504 -6.07 -3.42 -13.09
C ASN A 504 -7.09 -2.28 -13.24
N TYR A 505 -8.11 -2.49 -14.05
CA TYR A 505 -9.20 -1.52 -14.21
C TYR A 505 -10.26 -1.70 -13.13
N ALA A 506 -10.51 -0.65 -12.36
CA ALA A 506 -11.58 -0.55 -11.40
C ALA A 506 -12.79 0.14 -12.05
N LYS A 507 -13.82 -0.61 -12.38
CA LYS A 507 -15.02 -0.09 -13.04
C LYS A 507 -16.02 0.42 -12.01
N LYS A 508 -16.62 1.58 -12.28
CA LYS A 508 -17.72 2.13 -11.49
C LYS A 508 -18.93 1.17 -11.50
N ALA A 509 -19.47 0.88 -10.33
CA ALA A 509 -20.62 0.00 -10.16
C ALA A 509 -21.91 0.74 -9.80
N VAL A 510 -21.80 1.86 -9.09
CA VAL A 510 -22.94 2.67 -8.63
C VAL A 510 -22.60 4.15 -8.75
N GLU A 511 -23.63 5.00 -8.78
CA GLU A 511 -23.44 6.45 -8.74
C GLU A 511 -22.97 6.91 -7.36
N PRO A 512 -22.22 8.03 -7.28
CA PRO A 512 -21.77 8.62 -6.03
C PRO A 512 -22.93 8.92 -5.07
N LEU A 513 -22.69 8.65 -3.79
CA LEU A 513 -23.71 8.83 -2.74
C LEU A 513 -24.00 10.32 -2.49
N GLY A 514 -25.25 10.72 -2.58
CA GLY A 514 -25.67 12.11 -2.34
C GLY A 514 -25.10 13.08 -3.35
N ASN A 515 -24.43 14.13 -2.87
CA ASN A 515 -23.78 15.14 -3.72
C ASN A 515 -22.23 15.04 -3.62
N THR A 516 -21.70 13.80 -3.54
CA THR A 516 -20.25 13.57 -3.55
C THR A 516 -19.73 13.55 -4.99
N LYS A 517 -18.43 13.82 -5.16
CA LYS A 517 -17.75 13.78 -6.47
C LYS A 517 -16.57 12.80 -6.41
N SER A 518 -16.18 12.25 -7.56
CA SER A 518 -14.91 11.54 -7.65
C SER A 518 -13.74 12.51 -7.36
N ASP A 519 -12.62 11.97 -6.89
CA ASP A 519 -11.43 12.80 -6.66
C ASP A 519 -10.97 13.49 -7.95
N PHE A 520 -11.19 12.84 -9.09
CA PHE A 520 -10.96 13.42 -10.42
C PHE A 520 -11.85 14.64 -10.69
N ASP A 521 -13.18 14.53 -10.47
CA ASP A 521 -14.15 15.62 -10.71
C ASP A 521 -13.98 16.78 -9.72
N ILE A 522 -13.38 16.54 -8.55
CA ILE A 522 -13.05 17.61 -7.59
C ILE A 522 -11.91 18.49 -8.11
N ILE A 523 -10.98 17.91 -8.87
CA ILE A 523 -9.81 18.63 -9.42
C ILE A 523 -10.16 19.39 -10.70
N LEU A 524 -11.05 18.86 -11.53
CA LEU A 524 -11.53 19.51 -12.75
C LEU A 524 -12.48 20.65 -12.46
#